data_263c200cc7a82e5cce02ed247fc3953a
#
_entry.id   263c200cc7a82e5cce02ed247fc3953a
#
_cell.length_a   1.000
_cell.length_b   1.000
_cell.length_c   1.000
_cell.angle_alpha   90.00
_cell.angle_beta   90.00
_cell.angle_gamma   90.00
#
_symmetry.space_group_name_H-M   'P 1'
#
loop_
_entity.id
_entity.type
_entity.pdbx_description
1 polymer ?
#
loop_
_entity_poly.entity_id
_entity_poly.type
_entity_poly.pdbx_seq_one_letter_code
_entity_poly.pdbx_strand_id
1 'polypeptide(L)'
;DIIYIHNPYDHGNYVTSVDPIYYSSHLKKYTRELIYIPYYATAGDMSEGQSLCPAYHNADYIVVQAEKYKQFFSQAIPREKILPLGSPKFDRILRLCGNPPEPPVEWEADMAGKKVYFYNTSINGMLSDTKRFLLKMEYVFKCFRGRKDACLLWRPHPLMETTFLSMRKGYKSFYDELKRTFIQEHLGIYDD
;
A
#
# COMPACT_ATOMS: atom_id res chain seq x y z
N ASP A 1 -0.75 18.40 -25.12
CA ASP A 1 -1.38 17.29 -24.38
C ASP A 1 -0.62 17.07 -23.07
N ILE A 2 -1.33 16.60 -22.03
CA ILE A 2 -0.80 16.32 -20.70
C ILE A 2 -1.13 14.87 -20.37
N ILE A 3 -0.17 14.13 -19.83
CA ILE A 3 -0.37 12.78 -19.29
C ILE A 3 -0.10 12.79 -17.79
N TYR A 4 -1.04 12.23 -17.02
CA TYR A 4 -0.88 12.00 -15.59
C TYR A 4 -0.55 10.55 -15.34
N ILE A 5 0.48 10.28 -14.53
CA ILE A 5 0.89 8.95 -14.10
C ILE A 5 0.95 8.86 -12.58
N HIS A 6 0.72 7.67 -12.04
CA HIS A 6 0.76 7.42 -10.60
C HIS A 6 1.72 6.28 -10.20
N ASN A 7 2.22 5.51 -11.18
CA ASN A 7 3.22 4.46 -10.96
C ASN A 7 4.62 5.03 -11.24
N PRO A 8 5.52 5.08 -10.25
CA PRO A 8 6.85 5.65 -10.44
C PRO A 8 7.91 4.64 -10.90
N TYR A 9 7.61 3.34 -10.90
CA TYR A 9 8.62 2.28 -10.90
C TYR A 9 9.10 1.86 -12.30
N ASP A 10 8.32 2.09 -13.35
CA ASP A 10 8.58 1.55 -14.69
C ASP A 10 8.95 0.05 -14.60
N HIS A 11 10.17 -0.33 -15.00
CA HIS A 11 10.68 -1.70 -14.95
C HIS A 11 11.14 -2.14 -13.55
N GLY A 12 11.16 -1.24 -12.57
CA GLY A 12 11.69 -1.52 -11.22
C GLY A 12 10.76 -2.30 -10.29
N ASN A 13 9.51 -2.57 -10.70
CA ASN A 13 8.56 -3.34 -9.91
C ASN A 13 8.15 -4.63 -10.60
N TYR A 14 8.69 -5.76 -10.13
CA TYR A 14 8.43 -7.08 -10.72
C TYR A 14 7.08 -7.69 -10.36
N VAL A 15 6.39 -7.16 -9.36
CA VAL A 15 5.09 -7.69 -8.88
C VAL A 15 3.92 -7.01 -9.59
N THR A 16 4.05 -5.71 -9.84
CA THR A 16 3.03 -4.88 -10.49
C THR A 16 3.62 -4.09 -11.65
N SER A 17 4.37 -4.76 -12.52
CA SER A 17 4.89 -4.12 -13.72
C SER A 17 3.75 -3.76 -14.66
N VAL A 18 3.80 -2.56 -15.22
CA VAL A 18 2.95 -2.17 -16.35
C VAL A 18 3.63 -2.56 -17.66
N ASP A 19 2.86 -2.65 -18.75
CA ASP A 19 3.43 -2.85 -20.07
C ASP A 19 4.45 -1.73 -20.39
N PRO A 20 5.60 -2.03 -21.01
CA PRO A 20 6.62 -1.05 -21.35
C PRO A 20 6.13 0.17 -22.15
N ILE A 21 5.04 0.05 -22.90
CA ILE A 21 4.43 1.20 -23.59
C ILE A 21 3.91 2.27 -22.61
N TYR A 22 3.64 1.90 -21.34
CA TYR A 22 3.21 2.81 -20.28
C TYR A 22 4.33 3.24 -19.34
N TYR A 23 5.57 2.90 -19.63
CA TYR A 23 6.70 3.42 -18.86
C TYR A 23 6.81 4.94 -19.01
N SER A 24 7.19 5.60 -17.94
CA SER A 24 7.32 7.06 -17.93
C SER A 24 8.26 7.57 -19.02
N SER A 25 9.35 6.84 -19.28
CA SER A 25 10.32 7.11 -20.35
C SER A 25 9.71 7.00 -21.75
N HIS A 26 8.73 6.11 -21.93
CA HIS A 26 8.02 5.97 -23.21
C HIS A 26 6.95 7.05 -23.37
N LEU A 27 6.09 7.22 -22.36
CA LEU A 27 5.00 8.20 -22.37
C LEU A 27 5.50 9.64 -22.57
N LYS A 28 6.65 9.98 -22.00
CA LYS A 28 7.26 11.30 -22.16
C LYS A 28 7.50 11.69 -23.63
N LYS A 29 7.70 10.74 -24.52
CA LYS A 29 7.91 10.99 -25.96
C LYS A 29 6.64 11.47 -26.68
N TYR A 30 5.48 11.22 -26.11
CA TYR A 30 4.18 11.46 -26.73
C TYR A 30 3.37 12.56 -26.04
N THR A 31 3.96 13.24 -25.07
CA THR A 31 3.26 14.31 -24.34
C THR A 31 4.15 15.53 -24.18
N ARG A 32 3.52 16.70 -24.18
CA ARG A 32 4.21 17.96 -23.86
C ARG A 32 4.59 17.97 -22.38
N GLU A 33 3.68 17.55 -21.52
CA GLU A 33 3.87 17.53 -20.08
C GLU A 33 3.49 16.16 -19.51
N LEU A 34 4.40 15.54 -18.76
CA LEU A 34 4.20 14.33 -17.99
C LEU A 34 4.19 14.69 -16.51
N ILE A 35 3.08 14.43 -15.82
CA ILE A 35 2.90 14.80 -14.42
C ILE A 35 2.75 13.54 -13.58
N TYR A 36 3.62 13.40 -12.59
CA TYR A 36 3.52 12.31 -11.63
C TYR A 36 2.72 12.74 -10.40
N ILE A 37 1.66 11.99 -10.07
CA ILE A 37 0.84 12.16 -8.86
C ILE A 37 0.88 10.86 -8.06
N PRO A 38 1.45 10.83 -6.84
CA PRO A 38 1.57 9.60 -6.06
C PRO A 38 0.20 8.98 -5.74
N TYR A 39 0.08 7.65 -5.91
CA TYR A 39 -1.08 6.89 -5.45
C TYR A 39 -1.05 6.62 -3.93
N TYR A 40 0.08 6.82 -3.29
CA TYR A 40 0.30 6.63 -1.86
C TYR A 40 0.44 7.97 -1.12
N ALA A 41 0.33 7.91 0.20
CA ALA A 41 0.67 9.02 1.08
C ALA A 41 2.09 8.81 1.64
N THR A 42 2.97 9.78 1.43
CA THR A 42 4.31 9.74 2.03
C THR A 42 4.19 9.99 3.53
N ALA A 43 4.65 9.03 4.34
CA ALA A 43 4.52 9.08 5.80
C ALA A 43 5.87 9.15 6.53
N GLY A 44 6.93 9.50 5.85
CA GLY A 44 8.30 9.57 6.40
C GLY A 44 9.32 9.64 5.28
N ASP A 45 10.55 9.28 5.60
CA ASP A 45 11.65 9.27 4.65
C ASP A 45 11.43 8.23 3.54
N MET A 46 11.84 8.56 2.34
CA MET A 46 11.93 7.62 1.24
C MET A 46 13.27 6.90 1.29
N SER A 47 13.26 5.59 1.01
CA SER A 47 14.52 4.88 0.80
C SER A 47 15.26 5.45 -0.42
N GLU A 48 16.57 5.27 -0.47
CA GLU A 48 17.39 5.75 -1.59
C GLU A 48 16.82 5.24 -2.94
N GLY A 49 16.50 3.96 -3.04
CA GLY A 49 15.90 3.39 -4.26
C GLY A 49 14.54 4.00 -4.62
N GLN A 50 13.72 4.36 -3.64
CA GLN A 50 12.46 5.06 -3.89
C GLN A 50 12.68 6.50 -4.36
N SER A 51 13.70 7.19 -3.83
CA SER A 51 14.01 8.57 -4.20
C SER A 51 14.54 8.73 -5.64
N LEU A 52 14.89 7.61 -6.28
CA LEU A 52 15.47 7.52 -7.62
C LEU A 52 14.56 6.83 -8.64
N CYS A 53 13.27 6.65 -8.34
CA CYS A 53 12.36 6.00 -9.29
C CYS A 53 12.35 6.67 -10.67
N PRO A 54 12.30 5.87 -11.76
CA PRO A 54 12.41 6.39 -13.14
C PRO A 54 11.44 7.52 -13.46
N ALA A 55 10.19 7.45 -12.98
CA ALA A 55 9.21 8.49 -13.25
C ALA A 55 9.59 9.86 -12.70
N TYR A 56 10.37 9.95 -11.63
CA TYR A 56 10.81 11.25 -11.08
C TYR A 56 11.79 11.97 -12.00
N HIS A 57 12.58 11.20 -12.75
CA HIS A 57 13.50 11.77 -13.74
C HIS A 57 12.77 12.18 -15.03
N ASN A 58 11.81 11.35 -15.46
CA ASN A 58 11.11 11.52 -16.74
C ASN A 58 9.95 12.52 -16.67
N ALA A 59 9.31 12.70 -15.50
CA ALA A 59 8.23 13.65 -15.32
C ALA A 59 8.73 15.10 -15.40
N ASP A 60 7.89 15.98 -15.95
CA ASP A 60 8.11 17.42 -15.92
C ASP A 60 7.75 17.99 -14.55
N TYR A 61 6.70 17.43 -13.92
CA TYR A 61 6.27 17.83 -12.59
C TYR A 61 5.97 16.61 -11.72
N ILE A 62 6.26 16.76 -10.43
CA ILE A 62 6.03 15.77 -9.37
C ILE A 62 5.16 16.42 -8.32
N VAL A 63 3.95 15.95 -8.14
CA VAL A 63 3.06 16.46 -7.09
C VAL A 63 3.40 15.80 -5.76
N VAL A 64 3.51 16.61 -4.70
CA VAL A 64 3.73 16.14 -3.33
C VAL A 64 2.72 16.77 -2.36
N GLN A 65 2.55 16.15 -1.21
CA GLN A 65 1.55 16.52 -0.22
C GLN A 65 1.80 17.89 0.42
N ALA A 66 3.07 18.26 0.65
CA ALA A 66 3.46 19.53 1.26
C ALA A 66 4.94 19.82 0.97
N GLU A 67 5.36 21.08 1.19
CA GLU A 67 6.73 21.54 0.96
C GLU A 67 7.80 20.67 1.61
N LYS A 68 7.56 20.23 2.85
CA LYS A 68 8.49 19.36 3.59
C LYS A 68 8.84 18.04 2.89
N TYR A 69 8.02 17.56 1.95
CA TYR A 69 8.27 16.30 1.25
C TYR A 69 9.26 16.44 0.09
N LYS A 70 9.59 17.66 -0.33
CA LYS A 70 10.62 17.90 -1.35
C LYS A 70 11.99 17.36 -0.93
N GLN A 71 12.31 17.43 0.36
CA GLN A 71 13.60 16.99 0.89
C GLN A 71 13.87 15.49 0.73
N PHE A 72 12.82 14.67 0.58
CA PHE A 72 12.96 13.21 0.47
C PHE A 72 13.35 12.73 -0.93
N PHE A 73 13.23 13.60 -1.93
CA PHE A 73 13.67 13.28 -3.28
C PHE A 73 15.19 13.44 -3.41
N SER A 74 15.80 12.60 -4.24
CA SER A 74 17.22 12.73 -4.58
C SER A 74 17.56 14.15 -5.03
N GLN A 75 18.77 14.61 -4.70
CA GLN A 75 19.29 15.90 -5.18
C GLN A 75 19.42 15.96 -6.73
N ALA A 76 19.43 14.80 -7.38
CA ALA A 76 19.39 14.72 -8.84
C ALA A 76 18.04 15.16 -9.45
N ILE A 77 16.98 15.27 -8.62
CA ILE A 77 15.68 15.77 -9.06
C ILE A 77 15.59 17.27 -8.80
N PRO A 78 15.44 18.10 -9.85
CA PRO A 78 15.31 19.54 -9.71
C PRO A 78 14.14 19.94 -8.81
N ARG A 79 14.35 20.81 -7.83
CA ARG A 79 13.34 21.17 -6.81
C ARG A 79 12.15 21.92 -7.40
N GLU A 80 12.34 22.65 -8.48
CA GLU A 80 11.30 23.36 -9.23
C GLU A 80 10.29 22.43 -9.89
N LYS A 81 10.66 21.19 -10.18
CA LYS A 81 9.72 20.16 -10.66
C LYS A 81 8.77 19.66 -9.57
N ILE A 82 9.13 19.81 -8.31
CA ILE A 82 8.37 19.24 -7.19
C ILE A 82 7.37 20.26 -6.68
N LEU A 83 6.09 19.99 -6.91
CA LEU A 83 5.00 20.91 -6.62
C LEU A 83 4.22 20.45 -5.35
N PRO A 84 4.19 21.25 -4.28
CA PRO A 84 3.52 20.90 -3.02
C PRO A 84 2.03 21.23 -3.09
N LEU A 85 1.29 20.53 -3.93
CA LEU A 85 -0.14 20.82 -4.22
C LEU A 85 -1.13 20.02 -3.37
N GLY A 86 -0.65 19.16 -2.48
CA GLY A 86 -1.52 18.27 -1.71
C GLY A 86 -1.61 16.86 -2.29
N SER A 87 -2.67 16.14 -1.95
CA SER A 87 -2.89 14.77 -2.41
C SER A 87 -4.37 14.51 -2.67
N PRO A 88 -4.76 14.07 -3.87
CA PRO A 88 -6.13 13.67 -4.18
C PRO A 88 -6.66 12.57 -3.26
N LYS A 89 -5.76 11.74 -2.72
CA LYS A 89 -6.11 10.72 -1.73
C LYS A 89 -6.62 11.34 -0.43
N PHE A 90 -6.00 12.41 0.06
CA PHE A 90 -6.47 13.13 1.24
C PHE A 90 -7.78 13.86 1.00
N ASP A 91 -8.00 14.42 -0.17
CA ASP A 91 -9.29 15.03 -0.53
C ASP A 91 -10.42 14.00 -0.44
N ARG A 92 -10.16 12.78 -0.90
CA ARG A 92 -11.13 11.67 -0.78
C ARG A 92 -11.36 11.28 0.68
N ILE A 93 -10.28 11.14 1.47
CA ILE A 93 -10.36 10.80 2.90
C ILE A 93 -11.16 11.87 3.66
N LEU A 94 -10.87 13.15 3.46
CA LEU A 94 -11.59 14.24 4.12
C LEU A 94 -13.09 14.23 3.81
N ARG A 95 -13.45 13.96 2.54
CA ARG A 95 -14.86 13.81 2.16
C ARG A 95 -15.54 12.64 2.87
N LEU A 96 -14.82 11.50 3.00
CA LEU A 96 -15.34 10.33 3.71
C LEU A 96 -15.43 10.54 5.22
N CYS A 97 -14.55 11.36 5.83
CA CYS A 97 -14.67 11.72 7.24
C CYS A 97 -15.93 12.53 7.55
N GLY A 98 -16.37 13.35 6.60
CA GLY A 98 -17.63 14.12 6.74
C GLY A 98 -18.89 13.30 6.53
N ASN A 99 -18.80 12.21 5.78
CA ASN A 99 -19.90 11.28 5.51
C ASN A 99 -19.31 9.87 5.33
N PRO A 100 -18.95 9.18 6.42
CA PRO A 100 -18.37 7.86 6.35
C PRO A 100 -19.36 6.85 5.77
N PRO A 101 -18.91 5.94 4.89
CA PRO A 101 -19.77 4.87 4.42
C PRO A 101 -20.09 3.92 5.58
N GLU A 102 -21.29 3.34 5.54
CA GLU A 102 -21.62 2.25 6.45
C GLU A 102 -20.70 1.05 6.20
N PRO A 103 -20.35 0.29 7.24
CA PRO A 103 -19.60 -0.95 7.07
C PRO A 103 -20.41 -1.95 6.24
N PRO A 104 -19.76 -2.90 5.55
CA PRO A 104 -20.46 -3.99 4.88
C PRO A 104 -21.40 -4.74 5.83
N VAL A 105 -22.61 -5.03 5.37
CA VAL A 105 -23.66 -5.69 6.19
C VAL A 105 -23.19 -7.03 6.75
N GLU A 106 -22.38 -7.77 6.00
CA GLU A 106 -21.79 -9.04 6.43
C GLU A 106 -20.84 -8.92 7.63
N TRP A 107 -20.35 -7.70 7.94
CA TRP A 107 -19.47 -7.46 9.10
C TRP A 107 -20.23 -7.13 10.38
N GLU A 108 -21.50 -6.74 10.27
CA GLU A 108 -22.29 -6.24 11.39
C GLU A 108 -22.35 -7.24 12.56
N ALA A 109 -22.61 -8.52 12.26
CA ALA A 109 -22.71 -9.57 13.26
C ALA A 109 -21.38 -9.79 14.02
N ASP A 110 -20.25 -9.72 13.32
CA ASP A 110 -18.92 -9.88 13.91
C ASP A 110 -18.48 -8.68 14.73
N MET A 111 -18.96 -7.49 14.39
CA MET A 111 -18.62 -6.23 15.05
C MET A 111 -19.56 -5.89 16.22
N ALA A 112 -20.78 -6.42 16.22
CA ALA A 112 -21.84 -6.06 17.17
C ALA A 112 -21.39 -6.17 18.63
N GLY A 113 -21.38 -5.05 19.35
CA GLY A 113 -20.99 -4.96 20.76
C GLY A 113 -19.53 -5.24 21.06
N LYS A 114 -18.67 -5.34 20.05
CA LYS A 114 -17.24 -5.62 20.21
C LYS A 114 -16.38 -4.42 19.88
N LYS A 115 -15.21 -4.35 20.50
CA LYS A 115 -14.15 -3.42 20.10
C LYS A 115 -13.45 -3.97 18.87
N VAL A 116 -13.46 -3.20 17.76
CA VAL A 116 -12.81 -3.60 16.51
C VAL A 116 -11.37 -3.15 16.51
N TYR A 117 -10.46 -4.08 16.17
CA TYR A 117 -9.03 -3.83 16.01
C TYR A 117 -8.65 -4.05 14.56
N PHE A 118 -8.18 -3.01 13.89
CA PHE A 118 -7.72 -3.09 12.50
C PHE A 118 -6.28 -3.59 12.43
N TYR A 119 -6.07 -4.72 11.76
CA TYR A 119 -4.76 -5.33 11.53
C TYR A 119 -4.43 -5.35 10.04
N ASN A 120 -3.72 -4.33 9.58
CA ASN A 120 -3.24 -4.26 8.21
C ASN A 120 -1.83 -4.86 8.11
N THR A 121 -1.65 -5.87 7.24
CA THR A 121 -0.35 -6.50 7.02
C THR A 121 0.26 -6.08 5.69
N SER A 122 1.50 -5.56 5.72
CA SER A 122 2.17 -4.98 4.56
C SER A 122 3.18 -5.92 3.91
N ILE A 123 3.39 -5.76 2.60
CA ILE A 123 4.43 -6.49 1.85
C ILE A 123 5.83 -6.15 2.38
N ASN A 124 6.13 -4.89 2.67
CA ASN A 124 7.44 -4.49 3.18
C ASN A 124 7.78 -5.20 4.49
N GLY A 125 6.81 -5.28 5.43
CA GLY A 125 6.99 -6.04 6.67
C GLY A 125 7.24 -7.52 6.43
N MET A 126 6.55 -8.11 5.46
CA MET A 126 6.73 -9.51 5.08
C MET A 126 8.09 -9.76 4.38
N LEU A 127 8.52 -8.88 3.48
CA LEU A 127 9.76 -9.06 2.71
C LEU A 127 11.02 -8.82 3.56
N SER A 128 10.97 -7.93 4.56
CA SER A 128 12.13 -7.61 5.41
C SER A 128 12.54 -8.76 6.32
N ASP A 129 11.58 -9.48 6.92
CA ASP A 129 11.81 -10.70 7.70
C ASP A 129 10.55 -11.56 7.68
N THR A 130 10.45 -12.42 6.69
CA THR A 130 9.26 -13.24 6.44
C THR A 130 8.91 -14.17 7.60
N LYS A 131 9.92 -14.80 8.21
CA LYS A 131 9.69 -15.71 9.34
C LYS A 131 9.14 -14.97 10.55
N ARG A 132 9.77 -13.86 10.93
CA ARG A 132 9.33 -13.02 12.04
C ARG A 132 7.95 -12.42 11.80
N PHE A 133 7.68 -12.04 10.56
CA PHE A 133 6.37 -11.54 10.15
C PHE A 133 5.27 -12.58 10.40
N LEU A 134 5.45 -13.83 9.96
CA LEU A 134 4.48 -14.91 10.15
C LEU A 134 4.30 -15.28 11.62
N LEU A 135 5.40 -15.37 12.39
CA LEU A 135 5.33 -15.59 13.84
C LEU A 135 4.57 -14.47 14.56
N LYS A 136 4.75 -13.22 14.12
CA LYS A 136 4.00 -12.09 14.66
C LYS A 136 2.51 -12.18 14.32
N MET A 137 2.16 -12.58 13.12
CA MET A 137 0.75 -12.82 12.73
C MET A 137 0.14 -13.90 13.62
N GLU A 138 0.80 -15.03 13.77
CA GLU A 138 0.36 -16.14 14.64
C GLU A 138 0.12 -15.65 16.08
N TYR A 139 1.05 -14.86 16.61
CA TYR A 139 0.90 -14.28 17.96
C TYR A 139 -0.30 -13.35 18.05
N VAL A 140 -0.50 -12.46 17.06
CA VAL A 140 -1.67 -11.58 17.03
C VAL A 140 -2.97 -12.40 16.99
N PHE A 141 -3.06 -13.42 16.15
CA PHE A 141 -4.24 -14.28 16.07
C PHE A 141 -4.53 -14.99 17.39
N LYS A 142 -3.50 -15.52 18.06
CA LYS A 142 -3.62 -16.10 19.41
C LYS A 142 -4.18 -15.13 20.46
N CYS A 143 -3.86 -13.83 20.35
CA CYS A 143 -4.40 -12.81 21.25
C CYS A 143 -5.92 -12.58 21.11
N PHE A 144 -6.49 -12.95 19.95
CA PHE A 144 -7.93 -12.82 19.70
C PHE A 144 -8.71 -14.10 19.88
N ARG A 145 -8.04 -15.24 20.05
CA ARG A 145 -8.67 -16.55 20.25
C ARG A 145 -9.55 -16.52 21.49
N GLY A 146 -10.83 -16.87 21.33
CA GLY A 146 -11.82 -16.93 22.42
C GLY A 146 -12.28 -15.55 22.95
N ARG A 147 -11.84 -14.42 22.36
CA ARG A 147 -12.30 -13.09 22.75
C ARG A 147 -13.73 -12.84 22.30
N LYS A 148 -14.61 -12.50 23.23
CA LYS A 148 -16.02 -12.12 22.94
C LYS A 148 -16.22 -10.61 22.92
N ASP A 149 -15.27 -9.86 23.45
CA ASP A 149 -15.30 -8.40 23.60
C ASP A 149 -14.54 -7.66 22.48
N ALA A 150 -13.91 -8.41 21.57
CA ALA A 150 -13.08 -7.86 20.51
C ALA A 150 -13.29 -8.59 19.18
N CYS A 151 -13.16 -7.84 18.09
CA CYS A 151 -13.16 -8.35 16.72
C CYS A 151 -11.86 -7.89 16.04
N LEU A 152 -11.13 -8.81 15.41
CA LEU A 152 -9.94 -8.48 14.62
C LEU A 152 -10.34 -8.32 13.15
N LEU A 153 -10.30 -7.09 12.63
CA LEU A 153 -10.44 -6.84 11.21
C LEU A 153 -9.06 -6.95 10.55
N TRP A 154 -8.79 -8.12 9.96
CA TRP A 154 -7.52 -8.37 9.29
C TRP A 154 -7.64 -8.11 7.79
N ARG A 155 -6.87 -7.12 7.31
CA ARG A 155 -6.74 -6.77 5.90
C ARG A 155 -5.30 -7.01 5.46
N PRO A 156 -4.99 -8.09 4.75
CA PRO A 156 -3.69 -8.25 4.12
C PRO A 156 -3.55 -7.28 2.94
N HIS A 157 -2.30 -7.01 2.55
CA HIS A 157 -2.06 -6.28 1.30
C HIS A 157 -2.60 -7.10 0.11
N PRO A 158 -3.31 -6.52 -0.87
CA PRO A 158 -3.92 -7.26 -1.99
C PRO A 158 -2.96 -8.17 -2.77
N LEU A 159 -1.67 -7.83 -2.81
CA LEU A 159 -0.63 -8.62 -3.46
C LEU A 159 0.09 -9.58 -2.50
N MET A 160 -0.41 -9.80 -1.29
CA MET A 160 0.29 -10.62 -0.30
C MET A 160 0.51 -12.06 -0.81
N GLU A 161 -0.53 -12.70 -1.28
CA GLU A 161 -0.45 -14.08 -1.80
C GLU A 161 0.44 -14.20 -3.03
N THR A 162 0.28 -13.30 -3.98
CA THR A 162 1.12 -13.25 -5.21
C THR A 162 2.58 -13.04 -4.85
N THR A 163 2.88 -12.20 -3.85
CA THR A 163 4.25 -11.97 -3.40
C THR A 163 4.84 -13.20 -2.70
N PHE A 164 4.06 -13.93 -1.90
CA PHE A 164 4.52 -15.22 -1.38
C PHE A 164 4.84 -16.20 -2.50
N LEU A 165 3.97 -16.33 -3.51
CA LEU A 165 4.18 -17.24 -4.63
C LEU A 165 5.42 -16.90 -5.48
N SER A 166 5.66 -15.61 -5.72
CA SER A 166 6.77 -15.16 -6.56
C SER A 166 8.10 -15.07 -5.83
N MET A 167 8.11 -14.57 -4.59
CA MET A 167 9.34 -14.17 -3.90
C MET A 167 9.64 -14.97 -2.62
N ARG A 168 8.64 -15.63 -2.01
CA ARG A 168 8.76 -16.32 -0.70
C ARG A 168 8.05 -17.67 -0.67
N LYS A 169 8.16 -18.44 -1.75
CA LYS A 169 7.45 -19.75 -1.93
C LYS A 169 7.57 -20.69 -0.74
N GLY A 170 8.73 -20.79 -0.11
CA GLY A 170 8.97 -21.67 1.04
C GLY A 170 8.16 -21.32 2.30
N TYR A 171 7.56 -20.14 2.34
CA TYR A 171 6.73 -19.70 3.46
C TYR A 171 5.23 -19.68 3.14
N LYS A 172 4.85 -19.96 1.88
CA LYS A 172 3.44 -19.88 1.44
C LYS A 172 2.53 -20.79 2.23
N SER A 173 2.96 -22.04 2.47
CA SER A 173 2.17 -23.02 3.24
C SER A 173 1.88 -22.55 4.67
N PHE A 174 2.86 -21.93 5.33
CA PHE A 174 2.67 -21.38 6.66
C PHE A 174 1.67 -20.20 6.66
N TYR A 175 1.78 -19.31 5.67
CA TYR A 175 0.82 -18.23 5.51
C TYR A 175 -0.60 -18.76 5.26
N ASP A 176 -0.75 -19.78 4.41
CA ASP A 176 -2.05 -20.39 4.12
C ASP A 176 -2.67 -21.07 5.34
N GLU A 177 -1.83 -21.68 6.18
CA GLU A 177 -2.27 -22.26 7.44
C GLU A 177 -2.78 -21.20 8.41
N LEU A 178 -2.06 -20.09 8.56
CA LEU A 178 -2.50 -18.95 9.38
C LEU A 178 -3.81 -18.35 8.87
N LYS A 179 -3.95 -18.16 7.56
CA LYS A 179 -5.19 -17.67 6.95
C LYS A 179 -6.35 -18.63 7.24
N ARG A 180 -6.14 -19.92 7.05
CA ARG A 180 -7.14 -20.96 7.32
C ARG A 180 -7.55 -20.96 8.79
N THR A 181 -6.57 -20.91 9.69
CA THR A 181 -6.81 -20.86 11.15
C THR A 181 -7.63 -19.62 11.52
N PHE A 182 -7.30 -18.45 10.97
CA PHE A 182 -8.05 -17.23 11.22
C PHE A 182 -9.53 -17.37 10.86
N ILE A 183 -9.81 -17.94 9.68
CA ILE A 183 -11.17 -18.12 9.17
C ILE A 183 -11.92 -19.21 9.97
N GLN A 184 -11.30 -20.38 10.18
CA GLN A 184 -11.95 -21.52 10.84
C GLN A 184 -12.22 -21.30 12.33
N GLU A 185 -11.36 -20.57 13.01
CA GLU A 185 -11.53 -20.25 14.43
C GLU A 185 -12.39 -18.98 14.65
N HIS A 186 -12.92 -18.38 13.60
CA HIS A 186 -13.72 -17.14 13.65
C HIS A 186 -13.08 -16.05 14.52
N LEU A 187 -11.78 -15.76 14.27
CA LEU A 187 -11.02 -14.79 15.05
C LEU A 187 -11.44 -13.35 14.77
N GLY A 188 -12.17 -13.10 13.70
CA GLY A 188 -12.68 -11.81 13.27
C GLY A 188 -13.04 -11.78 11.80
N ILE A 189 -12.92 -10.61 11.21
CA ILE A 189 -13.25 -10.35 9.80
C ILE A 189 -11.96 -10.45 8.96
N TYR A 190 -11.99 -11.29 7.94
CA TYR A 190 -10.96 -11.33 6.90
C TYR A 190 -11.44 -10.49 5.70
N ASP A 191 -10.70 -9.41 5.42
CA ASP A 191 -11.02 -8.45 4.36
C ASP A 191 -9.91 -8.49 3.29
N ASP A 192 -10.22 -9.17 2.17
CA ASP A 192 -9.29 -9.50 1.08
C ASP A 192 -9.53 -8.62 -0.17
#